data_3d651604e03bd6e176a758dd89e01db7
#
_entry.id   3d651604e03bd6e176a758dd89e01db7
#
_cell.length_a   1.000
_cell.length_b   1.000
_cell.length_c   1.000
_cell.angle_alpha   90.00
_cell.angle_beta   90.00
_cell.angle_gamma   90.00
#
_symmetry.space_group_name_H-M   'P 1'
#
loop_
_entity.id
_entity.type
_entity.pdbx_description
1 polymer ?
#
loop_
_entity_poly.entity_id
_entity_poly.type
_entity_poly.pdbx_seq_one_letter_code
_entity_poly.pdbx_strand_id
1 'polypeptide(L)'
;AALTKYMHPLDGINHWNRIYGESGFLQYQFVIDIGKEEIFERLFRGLRELRAASFLGVLKKFGSASQAPLSFPRPGWTLTLDYSMAVPGLEKFLRDFDEELVSAGGRIYLIKDSRVSPELVPLMYPRFNEWREIRRTMDPTGLWQSDQARRLHLC
;
A
#
# COMPACT_ATOMS: atom_id res chain seq x y z
N ALA A 1 -1.53 27.47 19.84
CA ALA A 1 -2.34 26.23 19.79
C ALA A 1 -1.84 25.27 20.85
N ALA A 2 -2.75 24.56 21.55
CA ALA A 2 -2.33 23.55 22.51
C ALA A 2 -1.58 22.43 21.76
N LEU A 3 -0.46 21.97 22.32
CA LEU A 3 0.39 20.94 21.72
C LEU A 3 -0.41 19.68 21.32
N THR A 4 -1.37 19.28 22.13
CA THR A 4 -2.26 18.14 21.87
C THR A 4 -3.03 18.30 20.55
N LYS A 5 -3.61 19.48 20.28
CA LYS A 5 -4.33 19.73 19.00
C LYS A 5 -3.39 19.73 17.79
N TYR A 6 -2.15 20.12 17.98
CA TYR A 6 -1.14 20.09 16.92
C TYR A 6 -0.69 18.64 16.62
N MET A 7 -0.44 17.84 17.66
CA MET A 7 0.05 16.47 17.52
C MET A 7 -1.03 15.46 17.12
N HIS A 8 -2.29 15.75 17.45
CA HIS A 8 -3.45 14.86 17.23
C HIS A 8 -4.61 15.61 16.54
N PRO A 9 -4.40 16.11 15.30
CA PRO A 9 -5.41 16.92 14.61
C PRO A 9 -6.69 16.15 14.30
N LEU A 10 -6.61 14.83 14.12
CA LEU A 10 -7.78 13.98 13.83
C LEU A 10 -8.66 13.69 15.05
N ASP A 11 -8.14 13.86 16.27
CA ASP A 11 -8.93 13.67 17.50
C ASP A 11 -10.04 14.72 17.64
N GLY A 12 -10.00 15.79 16.85
CA GLY A 12 -11.08 16.77 16.76
C GLY A 12 -12.30 16.32 15.96
N ILE A 13 -12.21 15.18 15.26
CA ILE A 13 -13.30 14.64 14.43
C ILE A 13 -13.83 13.38 15.09
N ASN A 14 -14.97 13.51 15.77
CA ASN A 14 -15.63 12.36 16.39
C ASN A 14 -16.25 11.44 15.31
N HIS A 15 -16.14 10.13 15.54
CA HIS A 15 -16.76 9.10 14.69
C HIS A 15 -16.32 9.16 13.20
N TRP A 16 -15.09 9.57 12.91
CA TRP A 16 -14.56 9.69 11.54
C TRP A 16 -14.70 8.37 10.73
N ASN A 17 -14.69 7.22 11.39
CA ASN A 17 -14.89 5.90 10.79
C ASN A 17 -16.25 5.75 10.08
N ARG A 18 -17.29 6.53 10.47
CA ARG A 18 -18.60 6.50 9.83
C ARG A 18 -18.60 7.01 8.39
N ILE A 19 -17.57 7.77 7.99
CA ILE A 19 -17.42 8.26 6.62
C ILE A 19 -17.32 7.10 5.63
N TYR A 20 -16.73 5.97 6.03
CA TYR A 20 -16.54 4.79 5.18
C TYR A 20 -17.76 3.87 5.08
N GLY A 21 -18.77 4.07 5.95
CA GLY A 21 -19.98 3.24 6.00
C GLY A 21 -19.73 1.86 6.59
N GLU A 22 -20.76 1.00 6.51
CA GLU A 22 -20.72 -0.36 7.09
C GLU A 22 -19.80 -1.31 6.35
N SER A 23 -19.57 -1.10 5.07
CA SER A 23 -18.67 -1.92 4.23
C SER A 23 -17.19 -1.76 4.58
N GLY A 24 -16.85 -0.77 5.42
CA GLY A 24 -15.47 -0.47 5.77
C GLY A 24 -14.70 0.18 4.63
N PHE A 25 -13.38 0.20 4.78
CA PHE A 25 -12.49 0.81 3.79
C PHE A 25 -11.21 0.00 3.59
N LEU A 26 -10.59 0.26 2.47
CA LEU A 26 -9.27 -0.23 2.12
C LEU A 26 -8.34 0.97 2.01
N GLN A 27 -7.15 0.87 2.57
CA GLN A 27 -6.08 1.85 2.39
C GLN A 27 -5.07 1.30 1.37
N TYR A 28 -4.87 2.04 0.30
CA TYR A 28 -3.93 1.70 -0.77
C TYR A 28 -2.74 2.65 -0.76
N GLN A 29 -1.53 2.12 -0.65
CA GLN A 29 -0.32 2.94 -0.69
C GLN A 29 0.74 2.30 -1.57
N PHE A 30 1.35 3.10 -2.44
CA PHE A 30 2.45 2.70 -3.31
C PHE A 30 3.51 3.79 -3.42
N VAL A 31 4.66 3.42 -3.97
CA VAL A 31 5.74 4.33 -4.32
C VAL A 31 6.18 4.09 -5.76
N ILE A 32 6.46 5.17 -6.49
CA ILE A 32 7.01 5.18 -7.86
C ILE A 32 8.24 6.07 -7.92
N ASP A 33 9.12 5.82 -8.89
CA ASP A 33 10.28 6.67 -9.14
C ASP A 33 9.86 8.06 -9.65
N ILE A 34 10.70 9.05 -9.39
CA ILE A 34 10.56 10.38 -9.98
C ILE A 34 10.70 10.24 -11.50
N GLY A 35 9.82 10.91 -12.25
CA GLY A 35 9.74 10.79 -13.70
C GLY A 35 8.79 9.69 -14.21
N LYS A 36 7.99 9.08 -13.29
CA LYS A 36 6.95 8.09 -13.59
C LYS A 36 5.55 8.60 -13.18
N GLU A 37 5.36 9.91 -13.18
CA GLU A 37 4.13 10.55 -12.71
C GLU A 37 2.90 10.20 -13.56
N GLU A 38 3.08 9.68 -14.78
CA GLU A 38 2.01 9.14 -15.63
C GLU A 38 1.20 8.02 -14.95
N ILE A 39 1.80 7.31 -14.02
CA ILE A 39 1.11 6.29 -13.20
C ILE A 39 -0.01 6.92 -12.35
N PHE A 40 0.19 8.12 -11.81
CA PHE A 40 -0.88 8.83 -11.10
C PHE A 40 -2.03 9.20 -12.02
N GLU A 41 -1.74 9.68 -13.23
CA GLU A 41 -2.79 10.03 -14.21
C GLU A 41 -3.62 8.80 -14.56
N ARG A 42 -2.97 7.67 -14.76
CA ARG A 42 -3.61 6.38 -15.04
C ARG A 42 -4.54 5.96 -13.89
N LEU A 43 -4.04 6.01 -12.65
CA LEU A 43 -4.82 5.71 -11.45
C LEU A 43 -6.04 6.63 -11.34
N PHE A 44 -5.83 7.95 -11.38
CA PHE A 44 -6.93 8.91 -11.19
C PHE A 44 -7.97 8.85 -12.32
N ARG A 45 -7.58 8.52 -13.53
CA ARG A 45 -8.51 8.29 -14.63
C ARG A 45 -9.44 7.13 -14.33
N GLY A 46 -8.91 5.97 -13.97
CA GLY A 46 -9.71 4.78 -13.65
C GLY A 46 -10.60 4.98 -12.42
N LEU A 47 -10.08 5.63 -11.37
CA LEU A 47 -10.88 5.95 -10.18
C LEU A 47 -12.05 6.89 -10.50
N ARG A 48 -11.83 7.87 -11.37
CA ARG A 48 -12.90 8.77 -11.84
C ARG A 48 -13.98 8.02 -12.63
N GLU A 49 -13.57 7.10 -13.50
CA GLU A 49 -14.50 6.26 -14.28
C GLU A 49 -15.37 5.39 -13.36
N LEU A 50 -14.77 4.84 -12.29
CA LEU A 50 -15.46 4.07 -11.27
C LEU A 50 -16.24 4.93 -10.26
N ARG A 51 -16.11 6.26 -10.32
CA ARG A 51 -16.63 7.19 -9.31
C ARG A 51 -16.14 6.84 -7.89
N ALA A 52 -14.93 6.30 -7.80
CA ALA A 52 -14.27 5.92 -6.54
C ALA A 52 -13.60 7.13 -5.91
N ALA A 53 -14.34 7.85 -5.06
CA ALA A 53 -13.77 8.95 -4.30
C ALA A 53 -12.91 8.42 -3.15
N SER A 54 -11.76 9.05 -2.92
CA SER A 54 -10.96 8.85 -1.71
C SER A 54 -11.29 9.93 -0.69
N PHE A 55 -11.57 9.53 0.56
CA PHE A 55 -11.83 10.46 1.65
C PHE A 55 -10.54 11.03 2.26
N LEU A 56 -9.44 10.31 2.11
CA LEU A 56 -8.12 10.75 2.56
C LEU A 56 -7.08 10.43 1.49
N GLY A 57 -6.41 11.46 0.99
CA GLY A 57 -5.29 11.32 0.07
C GLY A 57 -4.03 11.98 0.64
N VAL A 58 -2.91 11.25 0.64
CA VAL A 58 -1.63 11.77 1.13
C VAL A 58 -0.55 11.50 0.10
N LEU A 59 -0.01 12.56 -0.50
CA LEU A 59 1.16 12.52 -1.38
C LEU A 59 2.40 12.96 -0.62
N LYS A 60 3.48 12.17 -0.69
CA LYS A 60 4.77 12.47 -0.07
C LYS A 60 5.91 12.18 -1.03
N LYS A 61 7.04 12.83 -0.82
CA LYS A 61 8.30 12.51 -1.46
C LYS A 61 9.18 11.76 -0.47
N PHE A 62 9.63 10.57 -0.82
CA PHE A 62 10.58 9.80 -0.02
C PHE A 62 12.03 10.15 -0.38
N GLY A 63 12.90 10.07 0.64
CA GLY A 63 14.35 10.08 0.50
C GLY A 63 14.93 8.68 0.30
N SER A 64 16.12 8.44 0.86
CA SER A 64 16.84 7.17 0.73
C SER A 64 16.06 5.97 1.28
N ALA A 65 16.27 4.81 0.65
CA ALA A 65 15.75 3.54 1.15
C ALA A 65 16.45 3.14 2.47
N SER A 66 15.78 2.35 3.31
CA SER A 66 16.43 1.66 4.41
C SER A 66 17.19 0.42 3.91
N GLN A 67 18.07 -0.13 4.78
CA GLN A 67 18.82 -1.33 4.45
C GLN A 67 18.03 -2.63 4.61
N ALA A 68 16.78 -2.57 5.11
CA ALA A 68 15.96 -3.76 5.29
C ALA A 68 15.58 -4.39 3.92
N PRO A 69 15.62 -5.72 3.79
CA PRO A 69 15.34 -6.40 2.51
C PRO A 69 13.94 -6.10 1.95
N LEU A 70 12.93 -5.97 2.80
CA LEU A 70 11.56 -5.59 2.42
C LEU A 70 11.27 -4.10 2.70
N SER A 71 12.28 -3.23 2.58
CA SER A 71 12.07 -1.79 2.75
C SER A 71 11.10 -1.24 1.72
N PHE A 72 9.98 -0.67 2.18
CA PHE A 72 9.03 0.02 1.31
C PHE A 72 9.55 1.38 0.84
N PRO A 73 10.08 2.26 1.74
CA PRO A 73 10.61 3.55 1.31
C PRO A 73 11.78 3.40 0.34
N ARG A 74 11.75 4.22 -0.70
CA ARG A 74 12.85 4.44 -1.65
C ARG A 74 12.70 5.82 -2.28
N PRO A 75 13.74 6.40 -2.90
CA PRO A 75 13.61 7.69 -3.57
C PRO A 75 12.45 7.67 -4.58
N GLY A 76 11.50 8.61 -4.43
CA GLY A 76 10.32 8.62 -5.29
C GLY A 76 9.11 9.30 -4.65
N TRP A 77 8.00 9.24 -5.37
CA TRP A 77 6.70 9.70 -4.90
C TRP A 77 5.90 8.56 -4.30
N THR A 78 5.36 8.73 -3.11
CA THR A 78 4.40 7.79 -2.50
C THR A 78 3.05 8.45 -2.36
N LEU A 79 2.02 7.72 -2.80
CA LEU A 79 0.62 8.12 -2.68
C LEU A 79 -0.11 7.12 -1.80
N THR A 80 -0.86 7.64 -0.84
CA THR A 80 -1.78 6.86 0.00
C THR A 80 -3.19 7.35 -0.26
N LEU A 81 -4.13 6.45 -0.46
CA LEU A 81 -5.54 6.73 -0.69
C LEU A 81 -6.41 5.76 0.10
N ASP A 82 -7.51 6.25 0.66
CA ASP A 82 -8.50 5.45 1.35
C ASP A 82 -9.77 5.35 0.51
N TYR A 83 -10.26 4.13 0.28
CA TYR A 83 -11.45 3.86 -0.53
C TYR A 83 -12.49 3.09 0.25
N SER A 84 -13.77 3.41 0.04
CA SER A 84 -14.86 2.56 0.51
C SER A 84 -14.84 1.22 -0.21
N MET A 85 -15.00 0.13 0.55
CA MET A 85 -15.13 -1.22 -0.01
C MET A 85 -16.44 -1.43 -0.78
N ALA A 86 -17.38 -0.50 -0.68
CA ALA A 86 -18.66 -0.56 -1.38
C ALA A 86 -18.59 -0.18 -2.87
N VAL A 87 -17.44 0.30 -3.38
CA VAL A 87 -17.32 0.75 -4.78
C VAL A 87 -17.25 -0.46 -5.73
N PRO A 88 -18.28 -0.65 -6.60
CA PRO A 88 -18.28 -1.77 -7.54
C PRO A 88 -17.11 -1.68 -8.52
N GLY A 89 -16.43 -2.81 -8.76
CA GLY A 89 -15.33 -2.91 -9.71
C GLY A 89 -13.99 -2.38 -9.22
N LEU A 90 -13.93 -1.74 -8.04
CA LEU A 90 -12.69 -1.17 -7.49
C LEU A 90 -11.62 -2.25 -7.30
N GLU A 91 -11.98 -3.40 -6.74
CA GLU A 91 -11.01 -4.48 -6.49
C GLU A 91 -10.37 -4.97 -7.79
N LYS A 92 -11.17 -5.20 -8.83
CA LYS A 92 -10.66 -5.59 -10.14
C LYS A 92 -9.74 -4.53 -10.73
N PHE A 93 -10.17 -3.28 -10.71
CA PHE A 93 -9.36 -2.15 -11.21
C PHE A 93 -8.02 -2.05 -10.49
N LEU A 94 -8.01 -2.14 -9.15
CA LEU A 94 -6.77 -2.07 -8.38
C LEU A 94 -5.86 -3.27 -8.62
N ARG A 95 -6.39 -4.44 -8.94
CA ARG A 95 -5.59 -5.62 -9.32
C ARG A 95 -4.89 -5.39 -10.66
N ASP A 96 -5.63 -4.94 -11.66
CA ASP A 96 -5.08 -4.61 -12.99
C ASP A 96 -4.02 -3.49 -12.87
N PHE A 97 -4.30 -2.48 -12.03
CA PHE A 97 -3.38 -1.39 -11.77
C PHE A 97 -2.11 -1.82 -11.00
N ASP A 98 -2.18 -2.81 -10.11
CA ASP A 98 -1.00 -3.34 -9.42
C ASP A 98 0.01 -3.93 -10.41
N GLU A 99 -0.46 -4.66 -11.42
CA GLU A 99 0.42 -5.24 -12.45
C GLU A 99 1.09 -4.13 -13.27
N GLU A 100 0.34 -3.10 -13.66
CA GLU A 100 0.85 -1.94 -14.38
C GLU A 100 1.87 -1.16 -13.52
N LEU A 101 1.55 -0.91 -12.25
CA LEU A 101 2.41 -0.24 -11.29
C LEU A 101 3.75 -0.98 -11.11
N VAL A 102 3.68 -2.29 -10.91
CA VAL A 102 4.87 -3.13 -10.71
C VAL A 102 5.71 -3.20 -11.98
N SER A 103 5.08 -3.29 -13.16
CA SER A 103 5.77 -3.26 -14.45
C SER A 103 6.50 -1.94 -14.69
N ALA A 104 5.96 -0.83 -14.19
CA ALA A 104 6.63 0.48 -14.20
C ALA A 104 7.73 0.61 -13.12
N GLY A 105 7.98 -0.46 -12.36
CA GLY A 105 8.94 -0.48 -11.26
C GLY A 105 8.41 0.05 -9.95
N GLY A 106 7.11 0.26 -9.80
CA GLY A 106 6.48 0.69 -8.56
C GLY A 106 6.49 -0.38 -7.48
N ARG A 107 6.13 0.02 -6.26
CA ARG A 107 6.11 -0.87 -5.09
C ARG A 107 4.92 -0.56 -4.21
N ILE A 108 4.15 -1.57 -3.85
CA ILE A 108 3.00 -1.48 -2.92
C ILE A 108 3.50 -1.66 -1.49
N TYR A 109 2.90 -0.92 -0.55
CA TYR A 109 3.25 -0.98 0.86
C TYR A 109 2.54 -2.17 1.54
N LEU A 110 3.30 -3.22 1.84
CA LEU A 110 2.74 -4.47 2.37
C LEU A 110 2.02 -4.31 3.73
N ILE A 111 2.41 -3.34 4.57
CA ILE A 111 1.73 -3.15 5.87
C ILE A 111 0.29 -2.64 5.70
N LYS A 112 -0.01 -1.99 4.58
CA LYS A 112 -1.37 -1.51 4.26
C LYS A 112 -2.07 -2.39 3.25
N ASP A 113 -1.41 -3.46 2.81
CA ASP A 113 -1.95 -4.32 1.78
C ASP A 113 -2.91 -5.37 2.36
N SER A 114 -4.04 -5.55 1.67
CA SER A 114 -5.04 -6.57 1.98
C SER A 114 -5.38 -7.49 0.80
N ARG A 115 -4.79 -7.25 -0.40
CA ARG A 115 -5.28 -7.88 -1.63
C ARG A 115 -4.24 -8.13 -2.74
N VAL A 116 -3.01 -7.62 -2.61
CA VAL A 116 -1.98 -7.80 -3.65
C VAL A 116 -1.69 -9.28 -3.91
N SER A 117 -1.46 -9.62 -5.17
CA SER A 117 -1.10 -10.98 -5.57
C SER A 117 0.29 -11.36 -5.07
N PRO A 118 0.48 -12.58 -4.51
CA PRO A 118 1.77 -13.02 -3.99
C PRO A 118 2.88 -13.02 -5.05
N GLU A 119 2.54 -13.23 -6.33
CA GLU A 119 3.48 -13.24 -7.45
C GLU A 119 4.13 -11.87 -7.67
N LEU A 120 3.47 -10.79 -7.31
CA LEU A 120 4.01 -9.43 -7.46
C LEU A 120 5.03 -9.07 -6.38
N VAL A 121 5.01 -9.73 -5.22
CA VAL A 121 5.88 -9.39 -4.09
C VAL A 121 7.37 -9.49 -4.44
N PRO A 122 7.88 -10.61 -5.00
CA PRO A 122 9.29 -10.70 -5.37
C PRO A 122 9.69 -9.73 -6.50
N LEU A 123 8.75 -9.29 -7.34
CA LEU A 123 9.01 -8.31 -8.40
C LEU A 123 9.17 -6.90 -7.81
N MET A 124 8.42 -6.57 -6.75
CA MET A 124 8.48 -5.28 -6.07
C MET A 124 9.70 -5.13 -5.14
N TYR A 125 10.18 -6.24 -4.57
CA TYR A 125 11.21 -6.25 -3.54
C TYR A 125 12.41 -7.07 -4.00
N PRO A 126 13.43 -6.45 -4.63
CA PRO A 126 14.58 -7.18 -5.24
C PRO A 126 15.35 -8.05 -4.25
N ARG A 127 15.34 -7.71 -2.96
CA ARG A 127 16.00 -8.50 -1.91
C ARG A 127 15.06 -9.48 -1.21
N PHE A 128 13.96 -9.86 -1.87
CA PHE A 128 12.98 -10.80 -1.32
C PHE A 128 13.58 -12.16 -0.97
N ASN A 129 14.46 -12.70 -1.83
CA ASN A 129 15.10 -13.98 -1.56
C ASN A 129 16.06 -13.93 -0.35
N GLU A 130 16.80 -12.84 -0.18
CA GLU A 130 17.63 -12.61 1.00
C GLU A 130 16.76 -12.60 2.28
N TRP A 131 15.63 -11.90 2.24
CA TRP A 131 14.68 -11.90 3.35
C TRP A 131 14.17 -13.31 3.67
N ARG A 132 13.85 -14.13 2.66
CA ARG A 132 13.42 -15.53 2.84
C ARG A 132 14.48 -16.39 3.52
N GLU A 133 15.75 -16.24 3.17
CA GLU A 133 16.85 -16.99 3.81
C GLU A 133 17.01 -16.56 5.28
N ILE A 134 16.98 -15.26 5.58
CA ILE A 134 17.00 -14.76 6.95
C ILE A 134 15.83 -15.35 7.74
N ARG A 135 14.62 -15.31 7.18
CA ARG A 135 13.43 -15.87 7.83
C ARG A 135 13.58 -17.37 8.14
N ARG A 136 14.04 -18.17 7.17
CA ARG A 136 14.26 -19.62 7.37
C ARG A 136 15.26 -19.91 8.49
N THR A 137 16.27 -19.08 8.60
CA THR A 137 17.28 -19.20 9.67
C THR A 137 16.68 -18.86 11.03
N MET A 138 15.84 -17.83 11.10
CA MET A 138 15.26 -17.33 12.35
C MET A 138 14.05 -18.15 12.83
N ASP A 139 13.31 -18.73 11.88
CA ASP A 139 12.09 -19.51 12.16
C ASP A 139 12.07 -20.81 11.32
N PRO A 140 12.99 -21.75 11.61
CA PRO A 140 13.15 -22.97 10.83
C PRO A 140 11.93 -23.92 10.89
N THR A 141 11.10 -23.78 11.92
CA THR A 141 9.89 -24.58 12.11
C THR A 141 8.62 -23.91 11.59
N GLY A 142 8.70 -22.64 11.13
CA GLY A 142 7.56 -21.90 10.60
C GLY A 142 6.50 -21.57 11.64
N LEU A 143 6.89 -21.32 12.90
CA LEU A 143 5.97 -20.99 14.00
C LEU A 143 5.34 -19.61 13.82
N TRP A 144 6.10 -18.64 13.32
CA TRP A 144 5.64 -17.25 13.19
C TRP A 144 4.92 -17.04 11.87
N GLN A 145 3.60 -17.09 11.94
CA GLN A 145 2.74 -16.93 10.79
C GLN A 145 1.68 -15.87 11.04
N SER A 146 1.22 -15.26 9.98
CA SER A 146 0.03 -14.39 9.96
C SER A 146 -0.80 -14.69 8.73
N ASP A 147 -2.05 -14.25 8.70
CA ASP A 147 -2.91 -14.39 7.51
C ASP A 147 -2.29 -13.70 6.29
N GLN A 148 -1.70 -12.52 6.48
CA GLN A 148 -0.97 -11.84 5.44
C GLN A 148 0.24 -12.64 4.95
N ALA A 149 1.02 -13.22 5.86
CA ALA A 149 2.18 -14.03 5.50
C ALA A 149 1.78 -15.26 4.69
N ARG A 150 0.70 -15.94 5.07
CA ARG A 150 0.14 -17.07 4.30
C ARG A 150 -0.35 -16.63 2.93
N ARG A 151 -1.15 -15.56 2.85
CA ARG A 151 -1.68 -15.03 1.59
C ARG A 151 -0.59 -14.59 0.61
N LEU A 152 0.48 -13.97 1.11
CA LEU A 152 1.59 -13.46 0.29
C LEU A 152 2.73 -14.47 0.09
N HIS A 153 2.56 -15.73 0.52
CA HIS A 153 3.58 -16.78 0.45
C HIS A 153 4.91 -16.35 1.10
N LEU A 154 4.81 -15.67 2.24
CA LEU A 154 5.96 -15.19 3.02
C LEU A 154 6.41 -16.20 4.09
N CYS A 155 5.68 -17.26 4.36
CA CYS A 155 5.98 -18.32 5.31
C CYS A 155 6.19 -19.65 4.61
#